data_10ed48f9cc6f5d8fe734b101ab07333d
#
_entry.id   10ed48f9cc6f5d8fe734b101ab07333d
#
_cell.length_a   1.000
_cell.length_b   1.000
_cell.length_c   1.000
_cell.angle_alpha   90.00
_cell.angle_beta   90.00
_cell.angle_gamma   90.00
#
_symmetry.space_group_name_H-M   'P 1'
#
loop_
_entity.id
_entity.type
_entity.pdbx_description
1 polymer ?
#
loop_
_entity_poly.entity_id
_entity_poly.type
_entity_poly.pdbx_seq_one_letter_code
_entity_poly.pdbx_strand_id
1 'polypeptide(L)'
;MKVLLKTIIAVAGVCFLLSAVSIRQSTPWVAPASADTIQNPLAGNVASVDSGKKLYNKYCVVCHGSKGMGDGIAAAGLNPKPANHTSEAVQKQTDGAIFWKLTTGRPPMAGYAKTFNETQRWQLVNYMRALKAPDKSK
;
A
#
# COMPACT_ATOMS: atom_id res chain seq x y z
N MET A 1 -18.20 -32.26 -45.46
CA MET A 1 -18.75 -30.92 -45.20
C MET A 1 -19.34 -30.79 -43.79
N LYS A 2 -20.29 -31.67 -43.38
CA LYS A 2 -20.95 -31.59 -42.05
C LYS A 2 -20.00 -31.80 -40.83
N VAL A 3 -18.94 -32.62 -40.94
CA VAL A 3 -17.96 -32.87 -39.87
C VAL A 3 -17.05 -31.68 -39.68
N LEU A 4 -16.59 -31.05 -40.78
CA LEU A 4 -15.70 -29.88 -40.73
C LEU A 4 -16.39 -28.68 -40.08
N LEU A 5 -17.68 -28.47 -40.34
CA LEU A 5 -18.48 -27.41 -39.74
C LEU A 5 -18.65 -27.58 -38.23
N LYS A 6 -18.84 -28.84 -37.74
CA LYS A 6 -18.96 -29.14 -36.32
C LYS A 6 -17.66 -28.91 -35.58
N THR A 7 -16.49 -29.21 -36.15
CA THR A 7 -15.18 -28.95 -35.57
C THR A 7 -14.88 -27.46 -35.46
N ILE A 8 -15.23 -26.66 -36.46
CA ILE A 8 -15.02 -25.20 -36.43
C ILE A 8 -15.87 -24.55 -35.34
N ILE A 9 -17.12 -24.96 -35.15
CA ILE A 9 -18.01 -24.45 -34.10
C ILE A 9 -17.49 -24.82 -32.70
N ALA A 10 -16.96 -26.04 -32.51
CA ALA A 10 -16.41 -26.48 -31.25
C ALA A 10 -15.14 -25.69 -30.86
N VAL A 11 -14.24 -25.42 -31.82
CA VAL A 11 -13.02 -24.64 -31.59
C VAL A 11 -13.33 -23.17 -31.29
N ALA A 12 -14.29 -22.57 -32.00
CA ALA A 12 -14.74 -21.21 -31.74
C ALA A 12 -15.38 -21.05 -30.36
N GLY A 13 -16.15 -22.05 -29.91
CA GLY A 13 -16.75 -22.05 -28.55
C GLY A 13 -15.71 -22.12 -27.42
N VAL A 14 -14.64 -22.89 -27.59
CA VAL A 14 -13.54 -23.01 -26.59
C VAL A 14 -12.74 -21.70 -26.54
N CYS A 15 -12.45 -21.05 -27.66
CA CYS A 15 -11.76 -19.76 -27.68
C CYS A 15 -12.57 -18.64 -26.99
N PHE A 16 -13.90 -18.66 -27.08
CA PHE A 16 -14.75 -17.64 -26.48
C PHE A 16 -14.82 -17.77 -24.95
N LEU A 17 -14.65 -18.97 -24.38
CA LEU A 17 -14.66 -19.21 -22.94
C LEU A 17 -13.36 -18.80 -22.24
N LEU A 18 -12.25 -18.64 -22.98
CA LEU A 18 -10.95 -18.24 -22.42
C LEU A 18 -10.77 -16.71 -22.27
N SER A 19 -11.71 -15.91 -22.79
CA SER A 19 -11.57 -14.45 -22.84
C SER A 19 -12.07 -13.68 -21.61
N ALA A 20 -12.52 -14.35 -20.54
CA ALA A 20 -13.19 -13.71 -19.41
C ALA A 20 -12.42 -13.75 -18.09
N VAL A 21 -11.09 -13.83 -18.12
CA VAL A 21 -10.29 -13.57 -16.90
C VAL A 21 -10.07 -12.06 -16.79
N SER A 22 -11.08 -11.35 -16.29
CA SER A 22 -10.92 -9.96 -15.86
C SER A 22 -10.03 -9.95 -14.62
N ILE A 23 -8.74 -9.70 -14.79
CA ILE A 23 -7.85 -9.36 -13.68
C ILE A 23 -8.37 -8.04 -13.12
N ARG A 24 -9.08 -8.09 -11.99
CA ARG A 24 -9.44 -6.89 -11.23
C ARG A 24 -8.16 -6.28 -10.70
N GLN A 25 -7.55 -5.42 -11.47
CA GLN A 25 -6.47 -4.56 -11.01
C GLN A 25 -7.05 -3.61 -9.95
N SER A 26 -6.56 -3.68 -8.72
CA SER A 26 -6.97 -2.74 -7.68
C SER A 26 -6.56 -1.33 -8.12
N THR A 27 -7.52 -0.40 -8.14
CA THR A 27 -7.24 1.01 -8.45
C THR A 27 -6.14 1.54 -7.54
N PRO A 28 -5.08 2.19 -8.08
CA PRO A 28 -4.04 2.79 -7.25
C PRO A 28 -4.63 3.73 -6.20
N TRP A 29 -4.10 3.69 -4.99
CA TRP A 29 -4.50 4.63 -3.95
C TRP A 29 -3.65 5.89 -4.03
N VAL A 30 -4.15 6.89 -4.73
CA VAL A 30 -3.50 8.17 -4.92
C VAL A 30 -4.08 9.17 -3.92
N ALA A 31 -3.20 9.91 -3.21
CA ALA A 31 -3.60 11.04 -2.39
C ALA A 31 -4.00 12.22 -3.31
N PRO A 32 -4.90 13.12 -2.87
CA PRO A 32 -5.21 14.32 -3.65
C PRO A 32 -3.97 15.22 -3.77
N ALA A 33 -3.85 15.98 -4.84
CA ALA A 33 -2.70 16.85 -5.09
C ALA A 33 -2.46 17.87 -3.94
N SER A 34 -3.52 18.30 -3.25
CA SER A 34 -3.42 19.16 -2.07
C SER A 34 -2.64 18.49 -0.91
N ALA A 35 -2.58 17.17 -0.85
CA ALA A 35 -1.80 16.49 0.17
C ALA A 35 -0.29 16.65 -0.04
N ASP A 36 0.15 16.82 -1.30
CA ASP A 36 1.58 16.98 -1.62
C ASP A 36 2.16 18.30 -1.08
N THR A 37 1.32 19.28 -0.81
CA THR A 37 1.74 20.59 -0.25
C THR A 37 1.85 20.58 1.27
N ILE A 38 1.37 19.53 1.95
CA ILE A 38 1.41 19.44 3.41
C ILE A 38 2.85 19.16 3.85
N GLN A 39 3.45 20.10 4.58
CA GLN A 39 4.81 19.99 5.06
C GLN A 39 4.87 19.15 6.33
N ASN A 40 5.89 18.31 6.43
CA ASN A 40 6.16 17.52 7.63
C ASN A 40 6.91 18.38 8.66
N PRO A 41 6.28 18.79 9.78
CA PRO A 41 6.92 19.64 10.78
C PRO A 41 8.00 18.92 11.60
N LEU A 42 8.08 17.59 11.48
CA LEU A 42 9.05 16.75 12.19
C LEU A 42 10.10 16.15 11.26
N ALA A 43 10.24 16.65 10.02
CA ALA A 43 11.22 16.16 9.07
C ALA A 43 12.65 16.22 9.67
N GLY A 44 13.42 15.14 9.56
CA GLY A 44 14.78 15.04 10.11
C GLY A 44 14.88 14.86 11.64
N ASN A 45 13.78 14.85 12.37
CA ASN A 45 13.80 14.65 13.81
C ASN A 45 13.95 13.16 14.17
N VAL A 46 15.14 12.78 14.66
CA VAL A 46 15.49 11.39 15.01
C VAL A 46 14.60 10.85 16.15
N ALA A 47 14.31 11.65 17.17
CA ALA A 47 13.46 11.22 18.27
C ALA A 47 12.02 10.92 17.83
N SER A 48 11.56 11.59 16.76
CA SER A 48 10.25 11.29 16.15
C SER A 48 10.23 9.93 15.45
N VAL A 49 11.35 9.49 14.89
CA VAL A 49 11.47 8.15 14.28
C VAL A 49 11.30 7.05 15.33
N ASP A 50 11.95 7.20 16.49
CA ASP A 50 11.84 6.23 17.59
C ASP A 50 10.42 6.16 18.15
N SER A 51 9.78 7.32 18.30
CA SER A 51 8.38 7.40 18.71
C SER A 51 7.45 6.74 17.68
N GLY A 52 7.67 7.01 16.41
CA GLY A 52 6.94 6.39 15.29
C GLY A 52 7.13 4.88 15.25
N LYS A 53 8.35 4.37 15.52
CA LYS A 53 8.63 2.92 15.62
C LYS A 53 7.79 2.25 16.70
N LYS A 54 7.65 2.88 17.87
CA LYS A 54 6.81 2.34 18.95
C LYS A 54 5.35 2.23 18.54
N LEU A 55 4.82 3.28 17.90
CA LEU A 55 3.45 3.29 17.38
C LEU A 55 3.26 2.24 16.28
N TYR A 56 4.19 2.17 15.34
CA TYR A 56 4.17 1.22 14.24
C TYR A 56 4.15 -0.24 14.74
N ASN A 57 5.00 -0.57 15.70
CA ASN A 57 5.07 -1.90 16.26
C ASN A 57 3.77 -2.31 16.96
N LYS A 58 3.05 -1.36 17.53
CA LYS A 58 1.79 -1.63 18.23
C LYS A 58 0.59 -1.75 17.29
N TYR A 59 0.54 -0.97 16.21
CA TYR A 59 -0.68 -0.80 15.43
C TYR A 59 -0.57 -1.21 13.95
N CYS A 60 0.64 -1.30 13.39
CA CYS A 60 0.83 -1.47 11.95
C CYS A 60 1.41 -2.83 11.58
N VAL A 61 2.23 -3.42 12.45
CA VAL A 61 2.99 -4.67 12.19
C VAL A 61 2.08 -5.83 11.81
N VAL A 62 0.90 -5.95 12.40
CA VAL A 62 -0.04 -7.06 12.13
C VAL A 62 -0.38 -7.19 10.65
N CYS A 63 -0.42 -6.07 9.91
CA CYS A 63 -0.70 -6.04 8.47
C CYS A 63 0.58 -5.77 7.66
N HIS A 64 1.41 -4.80 8.06
CA HIS A 64 2.54 -4.34 7.26
C HIS A 64 3.85 -5.07 7.53
N GLY A 65 3.92 -5.92 8.57
CA GLY A 65 5.14 -6.61 8.98
C GLY A 65 6.13 -5.70 9.73
N SER A 66 7.02 -6.30 10.51
CA SER A 66 7.98 -5.58 11.35
C SER A 66 9.03 -4.79 10.55
N LYS A 67 9.28 -5.22 9.31
CA LYS A 67 10.17 -4.56 8.34
C LYS A 67 9.41 -3.68 7.35
N GLY A 68 8.08 -3.58 7.45
CA GLY A 68 7.25 -2.79 6.57
C GLY A 68 7.07 -3.37 5.16
N MET A 69 7.31 -4.65 4.97
CA MET A 69 7.27 -5.28 3.64
C MET A 69 5.85 -5.64 3.16
N GLY A 70 4.82 -5.38 3.98
CA GLY A 70 3.44 -5.77 3.68
C GLY A 70 3.15 -7.24 3.95
N ASP A 71 3.98 -7.89 4.74
CA ASP A 71 4.03 -9.32 5.03
C ASP A 71 3.60 -9.66 6.48
N GLY A 72 2.84 -8.78 7.11
CA GLY A 72 2.30 -9.04 8.44
C GLY A 72 1.37 -10.26 8.47
N ILE A 73 1.18 -10.84 9.66
CA ILE A 73 0.41 -12.08 9.82
C ILE A 73 -1.01 -12.00 9.25
N ALA A 74 -1.63 -10.82 9.28
CA ALA A 74 -2.96 -10.61 8.69
C ALA A 74 -2.94 -10.34 7.18
N ALA A 75 -1.77 -10.09 6.57
CA ALA A 75 -1.67 -9.67 5.17
C ALA A 75 -2.27 -10.68 4.18
N ALA A 76 -2.16 -11.97 4.49
CA ALA A 76 -2.64 -13.03 3.59
C ALA A 76 -4.14 -12.92 3.29
N GLY A 77 -4.96 -12.51 4.28
CA GLY A 77 -6.41 -12.38 4.17
C GLY A 77 -6.90 -11.02 3.62
N LEU A 78 -6.01 -10.06 3.38
CA LEU A 78 -6.41 -8.71 2.98
C LEU A 78 -6.42 -8.52 1.46
N ASN A 79 -7.41 -7.78 0.97
CA ASN A 79 -7.51 -7.33 -0.41
C ASN A 79 -8.01 -5.86 -0.45
N PRO A 80 -7.22 -4.90 -0.95
CA PRO A 80 -5.86 -5.08 -1.47
C PRO A 80 -4.86 -5.50 -0.39
N LYS A 81 -3.74 -6.09 -0.82
CA LYS A 81 -2.63 -6.41 0.09
C LYS A 81 -2.07 -5.15 0.73
N PRO A 82 -1.56 -5.22 1.97
CA PRO A 82 -0.90 -4.10 2.60
C PRO A 82 0.29 -3.62 1.77
N ALA A 83 0.47 -2.29 1.70
CA ALA A 83 1.58 -1.71 0.97
C ALA A 83 2.92 -2.10 1.61
N ASN A 84 3.91 -2.35 0.76
CA ASN A 84 5.31 -2.48 1.17
C ASN A 84 5.88 -1.07 1.36
N HIS A 85 6.10 -0.67 2.60
CA HIS A 85 6.63 0.65 2.96
C HIS A 85 8.08 0.86 2.52
N THR A 86 8.85 -0.23 2.28
CA THR A 86 10.23 -0.13 1.79
C THR A 86 10.32 0.08 0.28
N SER A 87 9.20 -0.09 -0.43
CA SER A 87 9.17 -0.02 -1.88
C SER A 87 9.35 1.40 -2.40
N GLU A 88 9.92 1.51 -3.59
CA GLU A 88 10.04 2.78 -4.30
C GLU A 88 8.69 3.47 -4.51
N ALA A 89 7.63 2.70 -4.79
CA ALA A 89 6.27 3.21 -4.97
C ALA A 89 5.73 3.95 -3.73
N VAL A 90 6.14 3.55 -2.52
CA VAL A 90 5.79 4.27 -1.28
C VAL A 90 6.80 5.37 -1.01
N GLN A 91 8.10 5.09 -1.17
CA GLN A 91 9.16 6.03 -0.80
C GLN A 91 9.27 7.26 -1.71
N LYS A 92 8.75 7.22 -2.93
CA LYS A 92 8.65 8.37 -3.85
C LYS A 92 7.46 9.30 -3.56
N GLN A 93 6.49 8.88 -2.76
CA GLN A 93 5.37 9.76 -2.39
C GLN A 93 5.87 10.88 -1.47
N THR A 94 5.20 12.02 -1.46
CA THR A 94 5.48 13.08 -0.49
C THR A 94 5.12 12.65 0.93
N ASP A 95 5.72 13.29 1.94
CA ASP A 95 5.36 13.05 3.34
C ASP A 95 3.88 13.40 3.59
N GLY A 96 3.40 14.48 2.98
CA GLY A 96 2.01 14.89 3.06
C GLY A 96 1.05 13.85 2.47
N ALA A 97 1.40 13.22 1.33
CA ALA A 97 0.60 12.15 0.74
C ALA A 97 0.50 10.93 1.67
N ILE A 98 1.61 10.54 2.31
CA ILE A 98 1.62 9.43 3.28
C ILE A 98 0.81 9.81 4.53
N PHE A 99 0.99 11.04 5.04
CA PHE A 99 0.23 11.57 6.18
C PHE A 99 -1.29 11.57 5.89
N TRP A 100 -1.69 12.03 4.71
CA TRP A 100 -3.09 12.01 4.29
C TRP A 100 -3.66 10.59 4.28
N LYS A 101 -2.91 9.62 3.73
CA LYS A 101 -3.32 8.21 3.71
C LYS A 101 -3.47 7.62 5.11
N LEU A 102 -2.53 7.90 6.01
CA LEU A 102 -2.63 7.51 7.41
C LEU A 102 -3.87 8.13 8.08
N THR A 103 -4.14 9.39 7.79
CA THR A 103 -5.25 10.14 8.37
C THR A 103 -6.60 9.59 7.92
N THR A 104 -6.75 9.38 6.61
CA THR A 104 -8.03 9.05 5.96
C THR A 104 -8.32 7.56 5.99
N GLY A 105 -7.30 6.71 5.78
CA GLY A 105 -7.47 5.28 5.56
C GLY A 105 -8.12 4.97 4.22
N ARG A 106 -8.09 3.70 3.85
CA ARG A 106 -8.88 3.08 2.77
C ARG A 106 -9.08 1.60 3.12
N PRO A 107 -10.31 1.12 3.30
CA PRO A 107 -10.56 -0.26 3.66
C PRO A 107 -9.78 -1.25 2.77
N PRO A 108 -9.18 -2.28 3.39
CA PRO A 108 -9.27 -2.68 4.80
C PRO A 108 -8.40 -1.88 5.78
N MET A 109 -7.56 -0.95 5.32
CA MET A 109 -6.75 -0.10 6.20
C MET A 109 -7.62 0.99 6.86
N ALA A 110 -7.62 1.02 8.19
CA ALA A 110 -8.30 2.07 8.96
C ALA A 110 -7.66 3.43 8.78
N GLY A 111 -8.45 4.51 8.90
CA GLY A 111 -7.95 5.86 9.06
C GLY A 111 -7.65 6.16 10.53
N TYR A 112 -6.54 6.82 10.79
CA TYR A 112 -6.04 7.05 12.15
C TYR A 112 -6.29 8.47 12.69
N ALA A 113 -7.12 9.27 12.03
CA ALA A 113 -7.46 10.62 12.48
C ALA A 113 -8.03 10.66 13.92
N LYS A 114 -8.80 9.63 14.29
CA LYS A 114 -9.44 9.53 15.61
C LYS A 114 -8.59 8.79 16.64
N THR A 115 -7.62 7.98 16.20
CA THR A 115 -6.78 7.15 17.07
C THR A 115 -5.50 7.87 17.48
N PHE A 116 -4.92 8.67 16.57
CA PHE A 116 -3.68 9.39 16.77
C PHE A 116 -3.87 10.89 16.59
N ASN A 117 -3.21 11.66 17.44
CA ASN A 117 -3.06 13.09 17.22
C ASN A 117 -2.16 13.36 15.99
N GLU A 118 -2.07 14.61 15.57
CA GLU A 118 -1.32 15.00 14.37
C GLU A 118 0.17 14.66 14.50
N THR A 119 0.78 14.97 15.64
CA THR A 119 2.19 14.68 15.94
C THR A 119 2.48 13.19 15.82
N GLN A 120 1.63 12.32 16.35
CA GLN A 120 1.79 10.87 16.28
C GLN A 120 1.72 10.36 14.83
N ARG A 121 0.86 10.92 14.00
CA ARG A 121 0.79 10.57 12.58
C ARG A 121 2.07 10.99 11.84
N TRP A 122 2.64 12.16 12.13
CA TRP A 122 3.92 12.58 11.57
C TRP A 122 5.09 11.70 12.06
N GLN A 123 5.08 11.27 13.31
CA GLN A 123 6.05 10.30 13.83
C GLN A 123 6.00 8.99 13.04
N LEU A 124 4.80 8.50 12.73
CA LEU A 124 4.63 7.32 11.87
C LEU A 124 5.18 7.54 10.46
N VAL A 125 4.93 8.70 9.84
CA VAL A 125 5.52 9.04 8.53
C VAL A 125 7.05 8.99 8.60
N ASN A 126 7.66 9.60 9.61
CA ASN A 126 9.12 9.59 9.78
C ASN A 126 9.68 8.17 9.95
N TYR A 127 8.99 7.32 10.70
CA TYR A 127 9.42 5.92 10.82
C TYR A 127 9.25 5.16 9.49
N MET A 128 8.16 5.37 8.75
CA MET A 128 7.99 4.76 7.43
C MET A 128 9.10 5.18 6.45
N ARG A 129 9.62 6.41 6.53
CA ARG A 129 10.80 6.85 5.77
C ARG A 129 12.05 6.09 6.18
N ALA A 130 12.24 5.84 7.47
CA ALA A 130 13.38 5.09 7.98
C ALA A 130 13.36 3.60 7.58
N LEU A 131 12.21 3.07 7.15
CA LEU A 131 12.09 1.71 6.61
C LEU A 131 12.60 1.57 5.16
N LYS A 132 13.02 2.65 4.51
CA LYS A 132 13.59 2.60 3.15
C LYS A 132 14.65 1.50 3.05
N ALA A 133 14.52 0.63 2.05
CA ALA A 133 15.54 -0.37 1.79
C ALA A 133 16.92 0.30 1.54
N PRO A 134 18.02 -0.30 2.01
CA PRO A 134 19.35 0.19 1.67
C PRO A 134 19.49 0.32 0.15
N ASP A 135 20.08 1.41 -0.30
CA ASP A 135 20.38 1.62 -1.70
C ASP A 135 21.35 0.52 -2.17
N LYS A 136 20.92 -0.31 -3.12
CA LYS A 136 21.75 -1.39 -3.69
C LYS A 136 22.75 -0.89 -4.72
N SER A 137 22.86 0.42 -4.93
CA SER A 137 23.74 1.04 -5.95
C SER A 137 25.10 1.45 -5.41
N LYS A 138 25.51 0.98 -4.21
CA LYS A 138 26.86 1.16 -3.66
C LYS A 138 27.62 -0.14 -3.63
#